data_9d844d7291f8daa1197eeb4b15cae9b5
#
_entry.id   9d844d7291f8daa1197eeb4b15cae9b5
#
_cell.length_a   1.000
_cell.length_b   1.000
_cell.length_c   1.000
_cell.angle_alpha   90.00
_cell.angle_beta   90.00
_cell.angle_gamma   90.00
#
_symmetry.space_group_name_H-M   'P 1'
#
loop_
_entity.id
_entity.type
_entity.pdbx_description
1 polymer ?
#
loop_
_entity_poly.entity_id
_entity_poly.type
_entity_poly.pdbx_seq_one_letter_code
_entity_poly.pdbx_strand_id
1 'polypeptide(L)'
;MAAGAQRLRVFAAALTLALLAVLAVCSSHAAGLPALTGRVVDDAHVLSAVGRADLEGKLADLDNKSGIQLVVATVPSLDGQAIEPYANTLFRAWKLGEAKKNNGVLFLVAPNEHRVRIEVGYGLEGTLTDATSAIIIANAAAPRFKAGDFDGGVARAVEDIVTVLTTDSADWQKKPELRAEDNAPSLNAITPLVFILFVLFVLFMMRIRGVGGLGSAVVLSSGLRRGESSFGGSDFGGGGGGFSGGGGSSGGGGASGDW
;
A
#
# COMPACT_ATOMS: atom_id res chain seq x y z
N MET A 1 -57.93 12.75 -31.68
CA MET A 1 -56.48 12.67 -31.94
C MET A 1 -55.61 13.50 -30.97
N ALA A 2 -56.07 14.56 -30.31
CA ALA A 2 -55.31 15.42 -29.43
C ALA A 2 -54.81 14.74 -28.13
N ALA A 3 -55.62 13.84 -27.51
CA ALA A 3 -55.28 13.19 -26.24
C ALA A 3 -54.08 12.21 -26.33
N GLY A 4 -53.86 11.57 -27.47
CA GLY A 4 -52.73 10.69 -27.68
C GLY A 4 -51.38 11.43 -27.76
N ALA A 5 -51.37 12.59 -28.43
CA ALA A 5 -50.17 13.43 -28.58
C ALA A 5 -49.76 14.04 -27.20
N GLN A 6 -50.71 14.37 -26.36
CA GLN A 6 -50.46 14.91 -25.04
C GLN A 6 -49.85 13.86 -24.10
N ARG A 7 -50.36 12.63 -24.12
CA ARG A 7 -49.80 11.50 -23.35
C ARG A 7 -48.37 11.18 -23.79
N LEU A 8 -48.08 11.18 -25.11
CA LEU A 8 -46.73 10.94 -25.62
C LEU A 8 -45.73 12.02 -25.17
N ARG A 9 -46.13 13.29 -25.14
CA ARG A 9 -45.28 14.38 -24.62
C ARG A 9 -44.99 14.26 -23.14
N VAL A 10 -45.96 13.85 -22.34
CA VAL A 10 -45.77 13.62 -20.89
C VAL A 10 -44.81 12.43 -20.64
N PHE A 11 -44.95 11.33 -21.37
CA PHE A 11 -44.03 10.21 -21.28
C PHE A 11 -42.63 10.56 -21.73
N ALA A 12 -42.49 11.32 -22.80
CA ALA A 12 -41.14 11.80 -23.26
C ALA A 12 -40.48 12.73 -22.24
N ALA A 13 -41.24 13.65 -21.64
CA ALA A 13 -40.74 14.53 -20.57
C ALA A 13 -40.34 13.76 -19.29
N ALA A 14 -41.15 12.76 -18.90
CA ALA A 14 -40.80 11.91 -17.75
C ALA A 14 -39.54 11.08 -18.01
N LEU A 15 -39.37 10.53 -19.22
CA LEU A 15 -38.19 9.75 -19.60
C LEU A 15 -36.92 10.62 -19.65
N THR A 16 -37.02 11.85 -20.18
CA THR A 16 -35.87 12.79 -20.18
C THR A 16 -35.49 13.24 -18.78
N LEU A 17 -36.49 13.46 -17.90
CA LEU A 17 -36.21 13.81 -16.51
C LEU A 17 -35.55 12.66 -15.74
N ALA A 18 -36.01 11.42 -15.96
CA ALA A 18 -35.40 10.23 -15.39
C ALA A 18 -33.97 10.02 -15.88
N LEU A 19 -33.71 10.24 -17.16
CA LEU A 19 -32.39 10.15 -17.76
C LEU A 19 -31.44 11.22 -17.19
N LEU A 20 -31.92 12.46 -17.02
CA LEU A 20 -31.20 13.56 -16.40
C LEU A 20 -30.91 13.27 -14.91
N ALA A 21 -31.83 12.66 -14.18
CA ALA A 21 -31.62 12.25 -12.79
C ALA A 21 -30.58 11.14 -12.68
N VAL A 22 -30.57 10.17 -13.58
CA VAL A 22 -29.53 9.12 -13.64
C VAL A 22 -28.16 9.71 -13.98
N LEU A 23 -28.09 10.65 -14.92
CA LEU A 23 -26.83 11.36 -15.26
C LEU A 23 -26.31 12.22 -14.10
N ALA A 24 -27.19 12.83 -13.31
CA ALA A 24 -26.80 13.62 -12.14
C ALA A 24 -26.23 12.76 -10.99
N VAL A 25 -26.66 11.48 -10.86
CA VAL A 25 -26.14 10.53 -9.87
C VAL A 25 -24.77 9.98 -10.28
N CYS A 26 -24.45 9.96 -11.58
CA CYS A 26 -23.15 9.57 -12.13
C CYS A 26 -22.07 10.67 -12.07
N SER A 27 -22.27 11.77 -11.35
CA SER A 27 -21.19 12.68 -11.01
C SER A 27 -20.24 11.96 -10.05
N SER A 28 -19.41 11.06 -10.60
CA SER A 28 -18.27 10.51 -9.90
C SER A 28 -17.47 11.69 -9.36
N HIS A 29 -17.43 11.84 -8.04
CA HIS A 29 -16.41 12.65 -7.43
C HIS A 29 -15.09 12.00 -7.83
N ALA A 30 -14.43 12.56 -8.83
CA ALA A 30 -12.98 12.40 -8.93
C ALA A 30 -12.46 13.06 -7.65
N ALA A 31 -12.28 12.29 -6.59
CA ALA A 31 -11.66 12.76 -5.39
C ALA A 31 -10.24 13.16 -5.81
N GLY A 32 -10.00 14.48 -5.87
CA GLY A 32 -8.66 15.00 -6.11
C GLY A 32 -7.73 14.48 -5.02
N LEU A 33 -6.44 14.39 -5.30
CA LEU A 33 -5.46 14.02 -4.27
C LEU A 33 -5.64 14.93 -3.04
N PRO A 34 -5.54 14.39 -1.82
CA PRO A 34 -5.65 15.16 -0.59
C PRO A 34 -4.62 16.30 -0.56
N ALA A 35 -4.99 17.43 0.03
CA ALA A 35 -4.08 18.55 0.22
C ALA A 35 -3.09 18.24 1.33
N LEU A 36 -1.83 18.63 1.15
CA LEU A 36 -0.82 18.52 2.23
C LEU A 36 -1.08 19.62 3.27
N THR A 37 -1.79 19.29 4.33
CA THR A 37 -2.17 20.23 5.40
C THR A 37 -1.19 20.24 6.57
N GLY A 38 -0.38 19.20 6.72
CA GLY A 38 0.59 19.01 7.81
C GLY A 38 1.44 17.78 7.55
N ARG A 39 2.19 17.34 8.56
CA ARG A 39 2.92 16.07 8.52
C ARG A 39 2.02 14.86 8.73
N VAL A 40 0.80 15.09 9.25
CA VAL A 40 -0.23 14.07 9.41
C VAL A 40 -1.50 14.54 8.70
N VAL A 41 -1.88 13.86 7.62
CA VAL A 41 -3.09 14.11 6.83
C VAL A 41 -4.03 12.93 7.04
N ASP A 42 -5.06 13.13 7.86
CA ASP A 42 -5.99 12.06 8.26
C ASP A 42 -7.37 12.25 7.63
N ASP A 43 -7.47 12.09 6.32
CA ASP A 43 -8.72 12.26 5.58
C ASP A 43 -9.67 11.05 5.76
N ALA A 44 -9.16 9.88 6.13
CA ALA A 44 -9.99 8.73 6.50
C ALA A 44 -10.56 8.82 7.92
N HIS A 45 -10.10 9.80 8.73
CA HIS A 45 -10.56 10.02 10.11
C HIS A 45 -10.43 8.77 11.00
N VAL A 46 -9.35 8.03 10.84
CA VAL A 46 -9.08 6.80 11.62
C VAL A 46 -8.13 7.02 12.78
N LEU A 47 -7.51 8.20 12.87
CA LEU A 47 -6.61 8.56 13.95
C LEU A 47 -7.31 9.42 15.00
N SER A 48 -7.02 9.16 16.26
CA SER A 48 -7.48 10.02 17.34
C SER A 48 -6.79 11.40 17.33
N ALA A 49 -7.40 12.40 17.95
CA ALA A 49 -6.79 13.72 18.06
C ALA A 49 -5.45 13.70 18.82
N VAL A 50 -5.34 12.82 19.83
CA VAL A 50 -4.10 12.62 20.60
C VAL A 50 -3.05 11.95 19.74
N GLY A 51 -3.40 10.85 19.05
CA GLY A 51 -2.48 10.15 18.16
C GLY A 51 -1.92 11.04 17.05
N ARG A 52 -2.78 11.90 16.46
CA ARG A 52 -2.32 12.90 15.45
C ARG A 52 -1.34 13.92 16.05
N ALA A 53 -1.62 14.46 17.22
CA ALA A 53 -0.75 15.44 17.85
C ALA A 53 0.62 14.83 18.21
N ASP A 54 0.64 13.62 18.75
CA ASP A 54 1.88 12.90 19.08
C ASP A 54 2.71 12.58 17.81
N LEU A 55 2.06 12.17 16.73
CA LEU A 55 2.70 11.93 15.44
C LEU A 55 3.29 13.22 14.86
N GLU A 56 2.52 14.33 14.84
CA GLU A 56 3.00 15.62 14.36
C GLU A 56 4.28 16.05 15.12
N GLY A 57 4.32 15.89 16.44
CA GLY A 57 5.50 16.19 17.26
C GLY A 57 6.71 15.34 16.87
N LYS A 58 6.53 14.01 16.75
CA LYS A 58 7.62 13.08 16.38
C LYS A 58 8.15 13.36 14.97
N LEU A 59 7.26 13.64 14.03
CA LEU A 59 7.63 13.90 12.63
C LEU A 59 8.31 15.26 12.48
N ALA A 60 7.89 16.28 13.26
CA ALA A 60 8.56 17.56 13.32
C ALA A 60 9.97 17.44 13.92
N ASP A 61 10.13 16.62 14.95
CA ASP A 61 11.43 16.33 15.55
C ASP A 61 12.39 15.64 14.59
N LEU A 62 11.90 14.68 13.80
CA LEU A 62 12.69 14.02 12.77
C LEU A 62 13.20 15.01 11.72
N ASP A 63 12.29 15.82 11.18
CA ASP A 63 12.60 16.85 10.19
C ASP A 63 13.64 17.85 10.74
N ASN A 64 13.42 18.38 11.94
CA ASN A 64 14.33 19.34 12.57
C ASN A 64 15.74 18.78 12.85
N LYS A 65 15.86 17.49 13.18
CA LYS A 65 17.13 16.85 13.54
C LYS A 65 17.91 16.31 12.33
N SER A 66 17.22 15.83 11.32
CA SER A 66 17.82 15.11 10.17
C SER A 66 17.52 15.75 8.81
N GLY A 67 16.55 16.67 8.76
CA GLY A 67 16.02 17.22 7.52
C GLY A 67 15.18 16.21 6.71
N ILE A 68 14.91 15.02 7.27
CA ILE A 68 14.10 13.99 6.59
C ILE A 68 12.62 14.33 6.76
N GLN A 69 11.90 14.42 5.66
CA GLN A 69 10.47 14.68 5.65
C GLN A 69 9.67 13.37 5.59
N LEU A 70 9.19 12.92 6.74
CA LEU A 70 8.24 11.81 6.84
C LEU A 70 6.82 12.36 7.01
N VAL A 71 5.91 11.94 6.15
CA VAL A 71 4.49 12.30 6.19
C VAL A 71 3.64 11.05 6.33
N VAL A 72 2.66 11.11 7.22
CA VAL A 72 1.61 10.09 7.36
C VAL A 72 0.36 10.58 6.66
N ALA A 73 -0.21 9.74 5.80
CA ALA A 73 -1.49 10.02 5.15
C ALA A 73 -2.44 8.85 5.35
N THR A 74 -3.69 9.17 5.70
CA THR A 74 -4.79 8.20 5.63
C THR A 74 -5.79 8.71 4.60
N VAL A 75 -6.24 7.83 3.71
CA VAL A 75 -7.21 8.18 2.66
C VAL A 75 -8.40 7.25 2.72
N PRO A 76 -9.64 7.78 2.57
CA PRO A 76 -10.83 6.95 2.64
C PRO A 76 -10.95 5.99 1.46
N SER A 77 -10.39 6.34 0.30
CA SER A 77 -10.41 5.49 -0.90
C SER A 77 -9.21 5.76 -1.80
N LEU A 78 -8.82 4.72 -2.54
CA LEU A 78 -7.83 4.79 -3.64
C LEU A 78 -8.51 5.01 -5.00
N ASP A 79 -9.83 5.22 -5.04
CA ASP A 79 -10.63 5.41 -6.26
C ASP A 79 -10.41 4.32 -7.33
N GLY A 80 -10.26 3.08 -6.88
CA GLY A 80 -10.03 1.92 -7.73
C GLY A 80 -8.60 1.81 -8.30
N GLN A 81 -7.70 2.68 -7.87
CA GLN A 81 -6.28 2.59 -8.23
C GLN A 81 -5.54 1.59 -7.32
N ALA A 82 -4.43 1.04 -7.81
CA ALA A 82 -3.49 0.34 -6.94
C ALA A 82 -2.77 1.35 -6.01
N ILE A 83 -2.41 0.92 -4.81
CA ILE A 83 -1.81 1.82 -3.81
C ILE A 83 -0.44 2.36 -4.24
N GLU A 84 0.31 1.60 -5.04
CA GLU A 84 1.64 1.96 -5.51
C GLU A 84 1.62 3.22 -6.40
N PRO A 85 0.88 3.25 -7.54
CA PRO A 85 0.79 4.45 -8.36
C PRO A 85 0.11 5.60 -7.63
N TYR A 86 -0.86 5.33 -6.75
CA TYR A 86 -1.50 6.37 -5.95
C TYR A 86 -0.51 7.04 -5.00
N ALA A 87 0.25 6.25 -4.23
CA ALA A 87 1.26 6.77 -3.30
C ALA A 87 2.37 7.55 -4.01
N ASN A 88 2.87 7.04 -5.14
CA ASN A 88 3.89 7.73 -5.94
C ASN A 88 3.38 9.07 -6.48
N THR A 89 2.13 9.10 -6.99
CA THR A 89 1.49 10.33 -7.47
C THR A 89 1.31 11.33 -6.33
N LEU A 90 0.84 10.87 -5.17
CA LEU A 90 0.66 11.70 -3.98
C LEU A 90 1.99 12.27 -3.47
N PHE A 91 3.02 11.41 -3.37
CA PHE A 91 4.39 11.79 -2.98
C PHE A 91 4.93 12.91 -3.86
N ARG A 92 4.78 12.78 -5.17
CA ARG A 92 5.24 13.78 -6.15
C ARG A 92 4.40 15.05 -6.14
N ALA A 93 3.07 14.94 -6.00
CA ALA A 93 2.19 16.10 -5.90
C ALA A 93 2.52 16.93 -4.66
N TRP A 94 2.83 16.28 -3.55
CA TRP A 94 3.25 16.92 -2.31
C TRP A 94 4.73 17.34 -2.31
N LYS A 95 5.53 16.89 -3.28
CA LYS A 95 6.96 17.18 -3.42
C LYS A 95 7.75 16.85 -2.16
N LEU A 96 7.49 15.70 -1.55
CA LEU A 96 8.08 15.32 -0.26
C LEU A 96 9.60 15.18 -0.34
N GLY A 97 10.29 15.73 0.67
CA GLY A 97 11.75 15.78 0.74
C GLY A 97 12.37 16.96 0.01
N GLU A 98 13.65 17.21 0.25
CA GLU A 98 14.41 18.26 -0.43
C GLU A 98 14.74 17.86 -1.88
N ALA A 99 14.60 18.78 -2.83
CA ALA A 99 14.83 18.53 -4.26
C ALA A 99 16.20 17.94 -4.60
N LYS A 100 17.25 18.30 -3.84
CA LYS A 100 18.61 17.81 -4.07
C LYS A 100 18.90 16.49 -3.35
N LYS A 101 18.24 16.25 -2.20
CA LYS A 101 18.48 15.09 -1.35
C LYS A 101 17.50 13.96 -1.58
N ASN A 102 16.29 14.26 -2.07
CA ASN A 102 15.17 13.30 -2.23
C ASN A 102 14.94 12.49 -0.93
N ASN A 103 14.97 13.17 0.22
CA ASN A 103 14.91 12.60 1.56
C ASN A 103 13.49 12.64 2.15
N GLY A 104 12.50 12.40 1.31
CA GLY A 104 11.10 12.27 1.70
C GLY A 104 10.70 10.83 1.95
N VAL A 105 9.71 10.60 2.83
CA VAL A 105 9.02 9.32 3.03
C VAL A 105 7.53 9.60 3.19
N LEU A 106 6.70 8.78 2.58
CA LEU A 106 5.24 8.79 2.74
C LEU A 106 4.79 7.45 3.34
N PHE A 107 4.14 7.48 4.49
CA PHE A 107 3.42 6.35 5.05
C PHE A 107 1.93 6.51 4.76
N LEU A 108 1.42 5.75 3.79
CA LEU A 108 0.04 5.84 3.30
C LEU A 108 -0.78 4.66 3.79
N VAL A 109 -1.96 4.95 4.33
CA VAL A 109 -2.94 3.95 4.79
C VAL A 109 -4.27 4.20 4.09
N ALA A 110 -4.83 3.17 3.47
CA ALA A 110 -6.16 3.15 2.84
C ALA A 110 -7.03 2.12 3.56
N PRO A 111 -7.80 2.53 4.60
CA PRO A 111 -8.50 1.60 5.47
C PRO A 111 -9.59 0.79 4.77
N ASN A 112 -10.31 1.39 3.84
CA ASN A 112 -11.42 0.71 3.15
C ASN A 112 -10.92 -0.40 2.21
N GLU A 113 -9.78 -0.20 1.58
CA GLU A 113 -9.14 -1.20 0.72
C GLU A 113 -8.23 -2.16 1.50
N HIS A 114 -8.05 -1.95 2.82
CA HIS A 114 -7.11 -2.72 3.67
C HIS A 114 -5.69 -2.71 3.09
N ARG A 115 -5.23 -1.55 2.63
CA ARG A 115 -3.92 -1.40 1.99
C ARG A 115 -3.06 -0.37 2.72
N VAL A 116 -1.79 -0.67 2.85
CA VAL A 116 -0.77 0.22 3.43
C VAL A 116 0.45 0.25 2.53
N ARG A 117 1.11 1.42 2.47
CA ARG A 117 2.34 1.58 1.70
C ARG A 117 3.31 2.52 2.40
N ILE A 118 4.58 2.17 2.35
CA ILE A 118 5.69 3.09 2.61
C ILE A 118 6.29 3.43 1.25
N GLU A 119 6.22 4.70 0.84
CA GLU A 119 6.85 5.22 -0.36
C GLU A 119 8.10 5.99 0.03
N VAL A 120 9.23 5.69 -0.59
CA VAL A 120 10.55 6.17 -0.19
C VAL A 120 11.17 7.02 -1.30
N GLY A 121 11.67 8.20 -0.95
CA GLY A 121 12.43 9.05 -1.87
C GLY A 121 13.79 8.46 -2.22
N TYR A 122 14.28 8.73 -3.42
CA TYR A 122 15.53 8.18 -3.95
C TYR A 122 16.73 8.28 -3.00
N GLY A 123 16.83 9.37 -2.23
CA GLY A 123 17.95 9.59 -1.31
C GLY A 123 17.95 8.69 -0.07
N LEU A 124 16.83 8.01 0.20
CA LEU A 124 16.67 7.15 1.38
C LEU A 124 16.54 5.66 1.04
N GLU A 125 16.48 5.28 -0.24
CA GLU A 125 16.31 3.88 -0.66
C GLU A 125 17.43 2.96 -0.14
N GLY A 126 18.64 3.49 0.04
CA GLY A 126 19.75 2.75 0.61
C GLY A 126 19.63 2.51 2.12
N THR A 127 18.88 3.35 2.84
CA THR A 127 18.69 3.26 4.30
C THR A 127 17.37 2.56 4.62
N LEU A 128 16.26 3.05 4.06
CA LEU A 128 14.93 2.46 4.19
C LEU A 128 14.63 1.66 2.92
N THR A 129 15.19 0.46 2.85
CA THR A 129 15.04 -0.43 1.68
C THR A 129 13.64 -1.00 1.57
N ASP A 130 13.28 -1.54 0.39
CA ASP A 130 11.99 -2.22 0.16
C ASP A 130 11.80 -3.37 1.16
N ALA A 131 12.84 -4.16 1.41
CA ALA A 131 12.79 -5.26 2.37
C ALA A 131 12.52 -4.78 3.80
N THR A 132 13.19 -3.69 4.22
CA THR A 132 12.98 -3.07 5.53
C THR A 132 11.56 -2.51 5.66
N SER A 133 11.09 -1.81 4.63
CA SER A 133 9.71 -1.28 4.56
C SER A 133 8.66 -2.40 4.67
N ALA A 134 8.87 -3.53 3.97
CA ALA A 134 7.99 -4.69 4.05
C ALA A 134 7.96 -5.30 5.46
N ILE A 135 9.10 -5.41 6.14
CA ILE A 135 9.19 -5.91 7.52
C ILE A 135 8.44 -4.98 8.50
N ILE A 136 8.60 -3.67 8.36
CA ILE A 136 7.88 -2.69 9.19
C ILE A 136 6.38 -2.82 8.99
N ILE A 137 5.90 -2.91 7.75
CA ILE A 137 4.48 -3.11 7.47
C ILE A 137 3.97 -4.40 8.11
N ALA A 138 4.67 -5.53 7.88
CA ALA A 138 4.23 -6.84 8.34
C ALA A 138 4.20 -6.97 9.87
N ASN A 139 5.14 -6.35 10.58
CA ASN A 139 5.31 -6.54 12.02
C ASN A 139 4.72 -5.40 12.86
N ALA A 140 4.78 -4.16 12.38
CA ALA A 140 4.32 -3.00 13.14
C ALA A 140 2.88 -2.60 12.77
N ALA A 141 2.56 -2.44 11.49
CA ALA A 141 1.30 -1.89 11.02
C ALA A 141 0.19 -2.94 10.89
N ALA A 142 0.39 -3.93 10.02
CA ALA A 142 -0.66 -4.87 9.61
C ALA A 142 -1.33 -5.63 10.77
N PRO A 143 -0.62 -6.15 11.80
CA PRO A 143 -1.28 -6.86 12.90
C PRO A 143 -2.20 -5.95 13.72
N ARG A 144 -1.82 -4.68 13.91
CA ARG A 144 -2.63 -3.68 14.64
C ARG A 144 -3.82 -3.23 13.82
N PHE A 145 -3.65 -3.00 12.52
CA PHE A 145 -4.75 -2.65 11.63
C PHE A 145 -5.80 -3.77 11.53
N LYS A 146 -5.38 -5.05 11.52
CA LYS A 146 -6.29 -6.20 11.66
C LYS A 146 -7.10 -6.18 12.94
N ALA A 147 -6.54 -5.67 14.02
CA ALA A 147 -7.22 -5.51 15.30
C ALA A 147 -8.06 -4.22 15.39
N GLY A 148 -8.07 -3.37 14.36
CA GLY A 148 -8.74 -2.07 14.35
C GLY A 148 -7.99 -0.97 15.10
N ASP A 149 -6.76 -1.23 15.58
CA ASP A 149 -5.91 -0.26 16.28
C ASP A 149 -5.07 0.54 15.27
N PHE A 150 -5.70 1.54 14.64
CA PHE A 150 -5.02 2.40 13.67
C PHE A 150 -4.00 3.33 14.33
N ASP A 151 -4.33 3.93 15.48
CA ASP A 151 -3.39 4.78 16.22
C ASP A 151 -2.11 4.03 16.59
N GLY A 152 -2.25 2.86 17.21
CA GLY A 152 -1.11 2.03 17.61
C GLY A 152 -0.32 1.50 16.39
N GLY A 153 -1.01 1.15 15.30
CA GLY A 153 -0.37 0.67 14.09
C GLY A 153 0.47 1.73 13.38
N VAL A 154 -0.09 2.94 13.23
CA VAL A 154 0.61 4.08 12.63
C VAL A 154 1.76 4.52 13.54
N ALA A 155 1.51 4.68 14.84
CA ALA A 155 2.54 5.12 15.79
C ALA A 155 3.73 4.17 15.82
N ARG A 156 3.49 2.84 15.84
CA ARG A 156 4.55 1.84 15.84
C ARG A 156 5.32 1.81 14.52
N ALA A 157 4.64 1.87 13.39
CA ALA A 157 5.30 1.92 12.09
C ALA A 157 6.18 3.17 11.93
N VAL A 158 5.68 4.33 12.34
CA VAL A 158 6.44 5.60 12.35
C VAL A 158 7.67 5.49 13.25
N GLU A 159 7.55 4.91 14.44
CA GLU A 159 8.67 4.71 15.36
C GLU A 159 9.76 3.82 14.73
N ASP A 160 9.37 2.74 14.08
CA ASP A 160 10.29 1.84 13.41
C ASP A 160 10.95 2.52 12.20
N ILE A 161 10.20 3.26 11.39
CA ILE A 161 10.74 4.07 10.28
C ILE A 161 11.76 5.09 10.80
N VAL A 162 11.41 5.86 11.84
CA VAL A 162 12.32 6.86 12.45
C VAL A 162 13.59 6.18 12.96
N THR A 163 13.46 5.04 13.62
CA THR A 163 14.60 4.28 14.13
C THR A 163 15.54 3.86 12.99
N VAL A 164 15.01 3.35 11.88
CA VAL A 164 15.81 2.98 10.70
C VAL A 164 16.52 4.19 10.10
N LEU A 165 15.83 5.31 9.99
CA LEU A 165 16.35 6.53 9.37
C LEU A 165 17.39 7.26 10.24
N THR A 166 17.38 7.05 11.56
CA THR A 166 18.25 7.74 12.52
C THR A 166 19.37 6.86 13.10
N THR A 167 19.27 5.54 12.94
CA THR A 167 20.28 4.58 13.42
C THR A 167 21.12 4.11 12.25
N ASP A 168 22.40 3.79 12.51
CA ASP A 168 23.24 3.17 11.49
C ASP A 168 22.59 1.85 11.01
N SER A 169 22.42 1.70 9.71
CA SER A 169 21.68 0.58 9.10
C SER A 169 22.15 -0.81 9.57
N ALA A 170 23.43 -0.92 9.93
CA ALA A 170 24.02 -2.13 10.49
C ALA A 170 23.49 -2.49 11.89
N ASP A 171 23.15 -1.50 12.71
CA ASP A 171 22.66 -1.73 14.08
C ASP A 171 21.14 -2.00 14.10
N TRP A 172 20.40 -1.46 13.15
CA TRP A 172 18.97 -1.76 13.02
C TRP A 172 18.73 -3.23 12.63
N GLN A 173 19.55 -3.79 11.72
CA GLN A 173 19.45 -5.20 11.29
C GLN A 173 19.69 -6.19 12.43
N LYS A 174 20.28 -5.76 13.54
CA LYS A 174 20.53 -6.59 14.73
C LYS A 174 19.36 -6.62 15.72
N LYS A 175 18.30 -5.81 15.54
CA LYS A 175 17.13 -5.81 16.43
C LYS A 175 16.22 -7.03 16.13
N PRO A 176 16.12 -8.02 17.04
CA PRO A 176 15.37 -9.27 16.80
C PRO A 176 13.87 -9.03 16.60
N GLU A 177 13.33 -8.01 17.27
CA GLU A 177 11.91 -7.66 17.26
C GLU A 177 11.40 -7.09 15.95
N LEU A 178 12.33 -6.64 15.05
CA LEU A 178 12.00 -6.15 13.71
C LEU A 178 12.23 -7.22 12.63
N ARG A 179 12.88 -8.31 12.98
CA ARG A 179 12.86 -9.51 12.13
C ARG A 179 11.49 -10.14 12.29
N ALA A 180 10.84 -10.45 11.16
CA ALA A 180 9.77 -11.41 11.19
C ALA A 180 10.33 -12.67 11.87
N GLU A 181 9.94 -12.91 13.12
CA GLU A 181 10.01 -14.27 13.60
C GLU A 181 9.16 -15.05 12.60
N ASP A 182 9.80 -15.95 11.86
CA ASP A 182 9.14 -17.02 11.15
C ASP A 182 8.40 -17.89 12.20
N ASN A 183 7.35 -17.33 12.78
CA ASN A 183 6.27 -18.06 13.42
C ASN A 183 5.33 -18.66 12.35
N ALA A 184 5.85 -18.95 11.17
CA ALA A 184 5.33 -20.04 10.39
C ALA A 184 5.51 -21.30 11.26
N PRO A 185 4.41 -21.96 11.66
CA PRO A 185 4.53 -23.26 12.34
C PRO A 185 5.45 -24.08 11.45
N SER A 186 6.56 -24.55 12.03
CA SER A 186 7.61 -25.20 11.26
C SER A 186 6.98 -26.37 10.50
N LEU A 187 6.62 -26.13 9.25
CA LEU A 187 6.18 -27.16 8.29
C LEU A 187 7.23 -28.27 8.17
N ASN A 188 8.45 -27.97 8.64
CA ASN A 188 9.56 -28.92 8.70
C ASN A 188 9.30 -30.17 9.56
N ALA A 189 8.38 -30.13 10.54
CA ALA A 189 8.03 -31.30 11.33
C ALA A 189 6.84 -32.07 10.73
N ILE A 190 5.93 -31.39 10.00
CA ILE A 190 4.73 -32.02 9.43
C ILE A 190 5.00 -32.51 8.01
N THR A 191 5.85 -31.80 7.25
CA THR A 191 6.17 -32.13 5.85
C THR A 191 6.73 -33.55 5.68
N PRO A 192 7.72 -34.03 6.47
CA PRO A 192 8.19 -35.41 6.36
C PRO A 192 7.12 -36.45 6.75
N LEU A 193 6.28 -36.13 7.74
CA LEU A 193 5.20 -37.03 8.15
C LEU A 193 4.14 -37.15 7.06
N VAL A 194 3.72 -36.05 6.44
CA VAL A 194 2.76 -36.04 5.31
C VAL A 194 3.37 -36.73 4.10
N PHE A 195 4.66 -36.51 3.82
CA PHE A 195 5.35 -37.18 2.74
C PHE A 195 5.44 -38.70 2.96
N ILE A 196 5.78 -39.15 4.18
CA ILE A 196 5.81 -40.58 4.53
C ILE A 196 4.42 -41.18 4.41
N LEU A 197 3.37 -40.53 4.91
CA LEU A 197 1.98 -40.98 4.75
C LEU A 197 1.56 -41.05 3.28
N PHE A 198 1.97 -40.08 2.48
CA PHE A 198 1.70 -40.09 1.03
C PHE A 198 2.42 -41.26 0.32
N VAL A 199 3.70 -41.49 0.64
CA VAL A 199 4.45 -42.64 0.08
C VAL A 199 3.83 -43.98 0.49
N LEU A 200 3.46 -44.10 1.77
CA LEU A 200 2.77 -45.30 2.28
C LEU A 200 1.40 -45.49 1.59
N PHE A 201 0.66 -44.42 1.38
CA PHE A 201 -0.61 -44.44 0.66
C PHE A 201 -0.42 -44.89 -0.80
N VAL A 202 0.59 -44.38 -1.51
CA VAL A 202 0.93 -44.76 -2.88
C VAL A 202 1.33 -46.24 -2.96
N LEU A 203 2.19 -46.68 -2.02
CA LEU A 203 2.61 -48.10 -1.96
C LEU A 203 1.42 -49.01 -1.63
N PHE A 204 0.52 -48.62 -0.76
CA PHE A 204 -0.72 -49.29 -0.43
C PHE A 204 -1.64 -49.40 -1.66
N MET A 205 -1.79 -48.29 -2.40
CA MET A 205 -2.57 -48.30 -3.65
C MET A 205 -1.94 -49.12 -4.75
N MET A 206 -0.60 -49.13 -4.87
CA MET A 206 0.12 -50.02 -5.80
C MET A 206 -0.09 -51.49 -5.47
N ARG A 207 -0.14 -51.82 -4.17
CA ARG A 207 -0.35 -53.21 -3.69
C ARG A 207 -1.79 -53.69 -3.94
N ILE A 208 -2.79 -52.80 -3.87
CA ILE A 208 -4.21 -53.12 -4.12
C ILE A 208 -4.49 -53.26 -5.64
N ARG A 209 -3.82 -52.44 -6.47
CA ARG A 209 -4.10 -52.37 -7.89
C ARG A 209 -3.33 -53.32 -8.78
N GLY A 210 -2.37 -54.10 -8.25
CA GLY A 210 -1.73 -55.19 -8.97
C GLY A 210 -1.19 -54.80 -10.37
N VAL A 211 -0.68 -53.58 -10.56
CA VAL A 211 -0.27 -53.08 -11.86
C VAL A 211 1.26 -53.01 -11.96
N GLY A 212 1.82 -54.04 -12.61
CA GLY A 212 3.10 -53.89 -13.29
C GLY A 212 2.90 -53.14 -14.60
N GLY A 213 3.72 -52.15 -14.88
CA GLY A 213 3.70 -51.44 -16.16
C GLY A 213 4.45 -50.12 -16.14
N LEU A 214 5.66 -50.15 -16.65
CA LEU A 214 6.57 -49.05 -16.93
C LEU A 214 6.02 -48.09 -18.01
N GLY A 215 6.34 -46.83 -17.89
CA GLY A 215 6.56 -46.04 -19.09
C GLY A 215 6.14 -44.58 -19.06
N SER A 216 7.13 -43.76 -19.27
CA SER A 216 7.16 -42.50 -20.03
C SER A 216 7.25 -41.18 -19.31
N ALA A 217 8.39 -40.59 -19.55
CA ALA A 217 8.83 -39.23 -19.22
C ALA A 217 8.04 -38.13 -19.96
N VAL A 218 7.82 -37.01 -19.33
CA VAL A 218 7.45 -35.77 -20.00
C VAL A 218 8.41 -34.64 -19.58
N VAL A 219 9.00 -34.06 -20.60
CA VAL A 219 9.92 -32.92 -20.56
C VAL A 219 9.10 -31.63 -20.54
N LEU A 220 9.40 -30.71 -19.63
CA LEU A 220 8.86 -29.36 -19.63
C LEU A 220 9.93 -28.34 -19.98
N SER A 221 9.72 -27.67 -21.09
CA SER A 221 10.54 -26.57 -21.57
C SER A 221 9.99 -25.22 -21.09
N SER A 222 10.89 -24.38 -20.61
CA SER A 222 10.71 -23.03 -20.13
C SER A 222 10.58 -22.00 -21.26
N GLY A 223 9.73 -20.99 -21.06
CA GLY A 223 9.62 -19.81 -21.91
C GLY A 223 9.58 -18.51 -21.09
N LEU A 224 10.68 -17.78 -21.11
CA LEU A 224 10.82 -16.42 -20.61
C LEU A 224 10.29 -15.40 -21.63
N ARG A 225 9.48 -14.44 -21.19
CA ARG A 225 9.30 -13.18 -21.92
C ARG A 225 9.37 -11.98 -20.99
N ARG A 226 10.28 -11.11 -21.34
CA ARG A 226 10.60 -9.80 -20.78
C ARG A 226 9.78 -8.75 -21.54
N GLY A 227 9.12 -7.84 -20.83
CA GLY A 227 8.41 -6.69 -21.41
C GLY A 227 8.75 -5.42 -20.65
N GLU A 228 9.37 -4.50 -21.36
CA GLU A 228 9.79 -3.18 -20.94
C GLU A 228 8.74 -2.17 -21.38
N SER A 229 8.28 -1.26 -20.51
CA SER A 229 7.49 -0.09 -20.94
C SER A 229 7.82 1.13 -20.09
N SER A 230 8.36 2.13 -20.78
CA SER A 230 8.63 3.49 -20.37
C SER A 230 7.36 4.33 -20.44
N PHE A 231 7.08 5.16 -19.42
CA PHE A 231 6.09 6.22 -19.50
C PHE A 231 6.60 7.52 -18.89
N GLY A 232 6.44 8.59 -19.66
CA GLY A 232 6.89 9.95 -19.39
C GLY A 232 5.98 10.74 -18.46
N GLY A 233 6.54 11.77 -17.84
CA GLY A 233 5.93 12.62 -16.84
C GLY A 233 5.02 13.72 -17.42
N SER A 234 4.16 14.26 -16.56
CA SER A 234 3.48 15.54 -16.74
C SER A 234 3.44 16.30 -15.42
N ASP A 235 3.78 17.57 -15.55
CA ASP A 235 3.97 18.56 -14.49
C ASP A 235 2.63 19.20 -14.12
N PHE A 236 2.27 19.28 -12.83
CA PHE A 236 1.18 20.11 -12.34
C PHE A 236 1.57 20.84 -11.06
N GLY A 237 1.59 22.15 -11.13
CA GLY A 237 1.84 23.03 -9.99
C GLY A 237 0.54 23.50 -9.36
N GLY A 238 0.53 23.64 -8.02
CA GLY A 238 -0.54 24.29 -7.27
C GLY A 238 -0.04 24.65 -5.87
N GLY A 239 -0.04 25.96 -5.56
CA GLY A 239 0.45 26.49 -4.29
C GLY A 239 -0.68 26.71 -3.27
N GLY A 240 -0.35 26.60 -2.01
CA GLY A 240 -1.16 26.95 -0.84
C GLY A 240 -0.29 26.86 0.42
N GLY A 241 -0.21 27.96 1.19
CA GLY A 241 0.63 28.09 2.38
C GLY A 241 0.23 27.14 3.50
N GLY A 242 1.14 26.26 3.85
CA GLY A 242 1.08 25.24 4.85
C GLY A 242 2.40 24.47 4.82
N PHE A 243 2.54 23.41 5.58
CA PHE A 243 3.65 22.48 5.43
C PHE A 243 3.75 22.07 3.96
N SER A 244 4.91 22.29 3.32
CA SER A 244 5.14 21.97 1.91
C SER A 244 6.37 21.11 1.78
N GLY A 245 6.32 20.18 0.84
CA GLY A 245 7.48 19.38 0.46
C GLY A 245 8.55 20.26 -0.18
N GLY A 246 9.80 19.90 0.01
CA GLY A 246 11.00 20.61 -0.46
C GLY A 246 11.39 20.30 -1.92
N GLY A 247 10.53 19.61 -2.69
CA GLY A 247 10.77 19.33 -4.11
C GLY A 247 11.43 17.97 -4.39
N GLY A 248 11.44 17.06 -3.44
CA GLY A 248 11.96 15.70 -3.62
C GLY A 248 11.11 14.84 -4.54
N SER A 249 11.63 13.71 -4.99
CA SER A 249 10.95 12.75 -5.82
C SER A 249 11.25 11.30 -5.41
N SER A 250 10.35 10.40 -5.73
CA SER A 250 10.44 8.95 -5.55
C SER A 250 10.24 8.25 -6.88
N GLY A 251 10.87 7.09 -7.05
CA GLY A 251 10.73 6.18 -8.18
C GLY A 251 9.78 5.01 -7.95
N GLY A 252 9.12 4.97 -6.79
CA GLY A 252 8.31 3.83 -6.38
C GLY A 252 9.03 2.88 -5.42
N GLY A 253 10.18 3.29 -4.87
CA GLY A 253 10.88 2.56 -3.80
C GLY A 253 10.01 2.47 -2.54
N GLY A 254 10.27 1.45 -1.71
CA GLY A 254 9.48 1.14 -0.53
C GLY A 254 8.68 -0.16 -0.67
N ALA A 255 7.63 -0.35 0.14
CA ALA A 255 6.84 -1.58 0.11
C ALA A 255 5.36 -1.31 0.34
N SER A 256 4.53 -2.22 -0.14
CA SER A 256 3.09 -2.27 0.13
C SER A 256 2.72 -3.53 0.91
N GLY A 257 1.61 -3.48 1.62
CA GLY A 257 1.03 -4.62 2.30
C GLY A 257 -0.48 -4.50 2.44
N ASP A 258 -1.09 -5.58 2.85
CA ASP A 258 -2.51 -5.73 3.14
C ASP A 258 -2.70 -6.31 4.54
N TRP A 259 -3.92 -6.17 5.09
CA TRP A 259 -4.31 -6.73 6.38
C TRP A 259 -5.76 -7.20 6.41
#